data_9ff53b9f4503c31e6a78be81adb84ea7
#
_entry.id   9ff53b9f4503c31e6a78be81adb84ea7
#
_cell.length_a   1.000
_cell.length_b   1.000
_cell.length_c   1.000
_cell.angle_alpha   90.00
_cell.angle_beta   90.00
_cell.angle_gamma   90.00
#
_symmetry.space_group_name_H-M   'P 1'
#
loop_
_entity.id
_entity.type
_entity.pdbx_description
1 polymer ?
#
loop_
_entity_poly.entity_id
_entity_poly.type
_entity_poly.pdbx_seq_one_letter_code
_entity_poly.pdbx_strand_id
1 'polypeptide(L)'
;VANARPEALRAAITPRTKLLILPYPNNPTGAIMDRDELQAIANVIRETNIMVLSDEIYNSLTYGPDRHVCFAEIDGMKERTIVVDGFSKSYAMTGWRLGWAMGPKELMRHICKIHRLAHGLCLRPQGAHP
;
A
#
# COMPACT_ATOMS: atom_id res chain seq x y z
N VAL A 1 -15.46 -2.92 -14.69
CA VAL A 1 -14.68 -2.30 -13.60
C VAL A 1 -13.25 -2.17 -14.08
N ALA A 2 -12.70 -0.95 -14.07
CA ALA A 2 -11.34 -0.72 -14.59
C ALA A 2 -10.33 -1.12 -13.50
N ASN A 3 -9.89 -2.36 -13.52
CA ASN A 3 -8.70 -2.76 -12.80
C ASN A 3 -7.47 -2.08 -13.43
N ALA A 4 -6.44 -1.83 -12.65
CA ALA A 4 -5.21 -1.23 -13.16
C ALA A 4 -4.62 -2.14 -14.27
N ARG A 5 -4.74 -1.68 -15.52
CA ARG A 5 -4.23 -2.46 -16.66
C ARG A 5 -2.72 -2.29 -16.76
N PRO A 6 -1.94 -3.37 -16.81
CA PRO A 6 -0.48 -3.30 -16.89
C PRO A 6 0.03 -2.44 -18.06
N GLU A 7 -0.68 -2.47 -19.20
CA GLU A 7 -0.33 -1.69 -20.39
C GLU A 7 -0.51 -0.18 -20.15
N ALA A 8 -1.61 0.20 -19.50
CA ALA A 8 -1.86 1.60 -19.15
C ALA A 8 -0.83 2.11 -18.13
N LEU A 9 -0.49 1.28 -17.15
CA LEU A 9 0.57 1.59 -16.18
C LEU A 9 1.91 1.78 -16.90
N ARG A 10 2.28 0.86 -17.78
CA ARG A 10 3.54 0.95 -18.55
C ARG A 10 3.60 2.22 -19.39
N ALA A 11 2.50 2.61 -20.02
CA ALA A 11 2.42 3.82 -20.82
C ALA A 11 2.52 5.11 -19.97
N ALA A 12 2.08 5.07 -18.71
CA ALA A 12 2.12 6.22 -17.80
C ALA A 12 3.48 6.42 -17.10
N ILE A 13 4.33 5.38 -17.05
CA ILE A 13 5.65 5.46 -16.42
C ILE A 13 6.59 6.34 -17.25
N THR A 14 7.26 7.26 -16.58
CA THR A 14 8.30 8.12 -17.14
C THR A 14 9.56 8.07 -16.26
N PRO A 15 10.71 8.58 -16.70
CA PRO A 15 11.91 8.68 -15.85
C PRO A 15 11.70 9.50 -14.56
N ARG A 16 10.65 10.30 -14.49
CA ARG A 16 10.28 11.09 -13.31
C ARG A 16 9.35 10.36 -12.35
N THR A 17 8.78 9.22 -12.75
CA THR A 17 7.87 8.42 -11.90
C THR A 17 8.65 7.80 -10.75
N LYS A 18 8.28 8.13 -9.51
CA LYS A 18 8.96 7.66 -8.28
C LYS A 18 8.05 6.81 -7.40
N LEU A 19 6.75 7.01 -7.50
CA LEU A 19 5.76 6.38 -6.62
C LEU A 19 4.56 5.92 -7.45
N LEU A 20 4.13 4.69 -7.21
CA LEU A 20 2.84 4.15 -7.61
C LEU A 20 1.94 4.11 -6.37
N ILE A 21 0.78 4.77 -6.44
CA ILE A 21 -0.24 4.66 -5.41
C ILE A 21 -1.28 3.64 -5.88
N LEU A 22 -1.49 2.60 -5.09
CA LEU A 22 -2.32 1.46 -5.42
C LEU A 22 -3.40 1.27 -4.35
N PRO A 23 -4.58 1.91 -4.51
CA PRO A 23 -5.69 1.75 -3.59
C PRO A 23 -6.55 0.55 -4.00
N TYR A 24 -6.56 -0.52 -3.19
CA TYR A 24 -7.45 -1.66 -3.37
C TYR A 24 -7.67 -2.42 -2.05
N PRO A 25 -8.87 -2.91 -1.79
CA PRO A 25 -10.11 -2.70 -2.55
C PRO A 25 -10.42 -1.21 -2.74
N ASN A 26 -10.95 -0.86 -3.91
CA ASN A 26 -11.09 0.55 -4.32
C ASN A 26 -12.43 1.16 -3.89
N ASN A 27 -12.39 2.38 -3.40
CA ASN A 27 -13.56 3.21 -3.18
C ASN A 27 -13.65 4.25 -4.32
N PRO A 28 -14.78 4.38 -5.05
CA PRO A 28 -16.12 3.85 -4.72
C PRO A 28 -16.49 2.55 -5.45
N THR A 29 -15.61 1.98 -6.27
CA THR A 29 -15.99 0.92 -7.20
C THR A 29 -16.10 -0.47 -6.56
N GLY A 30 -15.47 -0.68 -5.41
CA GLY A 30 -15.34 -2.01 -4.79
C GLY A 30 -14.42 -2.96 -5.55
N ALA A 31 -13.68 -2.44 -6.55
CA ALA A 31 -12.76 -3.27 -7.33
C ALA A 31 -11.67 -3.86 -6.44
N ILE A 32 -11.46 -5.15 -6.58
CA ILE A 32 -10.37 -5.91 -5.97
C ILE A 32 -9.41 -6.35 -7.07
N MET A 33 -8.20 -6.73 -6.68
CA MET A 33 -7.22 -7.33 -7.57
C MET A 33 -6.82 -8.70 -7.01
N ASP A 34 -6.79 -9.69 -7.88
CA ASP A 34 -6.28 -11.00 -7.55
C ASP A 34 -4.74 -11.05 -7.62
N ARG A 35 -4.18 -12.20 -7.26
CA ARG A 35 -2.72 -12.39 -7.24
C ARG A 35 -2.10 -12.24 -8.62
N ASP A 36 -2.77 -12.70 -9.68
CA ASP A 36 -2.24 -12.64 -11.05
C ASP A 36 -2.25 -11.20 -11.57
N GLU A 37 -3.29 -10.43 -11.28
CA GLU A 37 -3.37 -9.00 -11.60
C GLU A 37 -2.29 -8.21 -10.87
N LEU A 38 -2.07 -8.47 -9.58
CA LEU A 38 -1.01 -7.84 -8.78
C LEU A 38 0.38 -8.24 -9.29
N GLN A 39 0.57 -9.51 -9.68
CA GLN A 39 1.81 -9.97 -10.29
C GLN A 39 2.08 -9.28 -11.63
N ALA A 40 1.06 -9.05 -12.44
CA ALA A 40 1.20 -8.34 -13.70
C ALA A 40 1.65 -6.88 -13.48
N ILE A 41 1.11 -6.19 -12.47
CA ILE A 41 1.56 -4.86 -12.06
C ILE A 41 3.01 -4.90 -11.56
N ALA A 42 3.34 -5.87 -10.70
CA ALA A 42 4.69 -6.05 -10.18
C ALA A 42 5.72 -6.23 -11.31
N ASN A 43 5.39 -7.00 -12.34
CA ASN A 43 6.25 -7.23 -13.49
C ASN A 43 6.53 -5.93 -14.28
N VAL A 44 5.58 -5.00 -14.33
CA VAL A 44 5.78 -3.70 -15.00
C VAL A 44 6.81 -2.84 -14.26
N ILE A 45 6.81 -2.87 -12.92
CA ILE A 45 7.66 -1.99 -12.11
C ILE A 45 8.95 -2.65 -11.64
N ARG A 46 9.11 -3.95 -11.86
CA ARG A 46 10.25 -4.75 -11.37
C ARG A 46 11.59 -4.15 -11.77
N GLU A 47 11.73 -3.77 -13.02
CA GLU A 47 12.97 -3.20 -13.60
C GLU A 47 13.09 -1.68 -13.38
N THR A 48 12.28 -1.12 -12.49
CA THR A 48 12.29 0.31 -12.17
C THR A 48 12.67 0.56 -10.72
N ASN A 49 12.95 1.83 -10.38
CA ASN A 49 13.15 2.27 -9.00
C ASN A 49 11.85 2.85 -8.37
N ILE A 50 10.67 2.46 -8.90
CA ILE A 50 9.39 2.95 -8.41
C ILE A 50 9.07 2.27 -7.08
N MET A 51 8.75 3.09 -6.08
CA MET A 51 8.19 2.64 -4.81
C MET A 51 6.67 2.49 -4.93
N VAL A 52 6.09 1.67 -4.08
CA VAL A 52 4.64 1.46 -4.06
C VAL A 52 4.06 1.89 -2.71
N LEU A 53 3.00 2.67 -2.74
CA LEU A 53 2.12 2.91 -1.61
C LEU A 53 0.84 2.10 -1.83
N SER A 54 0.70 0.99 -1.11
CA SER A 54 -0.47 0.13 -1.16
C SER A 54 -1.44 0.56 -0.07
N ASP A 55 -2.55 1.17 -0.49
CA ASP A 55 -3.62 1.56 0.44
C ASP A 55 -4.63 0.43 0.55
N GLU A 56 -4.55 -0.31 1.65
CA GLU A 56 -5.31 -1.53 1.89
C GLU A 56 -6.37 -1.35 2.99
N ILE A 57 -6.85 -0.11 3.20
CA ILE A 57 -7.81 0.23 4.27
C ILE A 57 -9.12 -0.57 4.22
N TYR A 58 -9.45 -1.17 3.08
CA TYR A 58 -10.63 -2.00 2.87
C TYR A 58 -10.32 -3.51 2.77
N ASN A 59 -9.11 -3.96 3.10
CA ASN A 59 -8.65 -5.34 2.93
C ASN A 59 -9.58 -6.38 3.57
N SER A 60 -10.09 -6.09 4.77
CA SER A 60 -10.97 -6.98 5.53
C SER A 60 -12.45 -6.87 5.13
N LEU A 61 -12.79 -6.01 4.18
CA LEU A 61 -14.15 -5.81 3.67
C LEU A 61 -14.35 -6.45 2.29
N THR A 62 -13.58 -7.49 2.00
CA THR A 62 -13.77 -8.35 0.82
C THR A 62 -14.70 -9.50 1.17
N TYR A 63 -15.76 -9.65 0.37
CA TYR A 63 -16.79 -10.67 0.56
C TYR A 63 -16.75 -11.65 -0.60
N GLY A 64 -16.65 -12.93 -0.30
CA GLY A 64 -16.57 -13.98 -1.32
C GLY A 64 -15.47 -14.99 -1.04
N PRO A 65 -15.22 -15.91 -1.99
CA PRO A 65 -14.19 -16.92 -1.84
C PRO A 65 -12.77 -16.34 -1.93
N ASP A 66 -12.60 -15.22 -2.63
CA ASP A 66 -11.29 -14.64 -2.86
C ASP A 66 -10.88 -13.77 -1.67
N ARG A 67 -9.73 -14.12 -1.09
CA ARG A 67 -9.13 -13.33 -0.02
C ARG A 67 -8.31 -12.19 -0.61
N HIS A 68 -8.29 -11.07 0.11
CA HIS A 68 -7.37 -9.98 -0.18
C HIS A 68 -5.91 -10.49 -0.21
N VAL A 69 -5.16 -10.07 -1.20
CA VAL A 69 -3.72 -10.32 -1.33
C VAL A 69 -2.99 -9.02 -1.14
N CYS A 70 -2.12 -8.93 -0.14
CA CYS A 70 -1.30 -7.75 0.08
C CYS A 70 -0.24 -7.61 -1.02
N PHE A 71 -0.04 -6.42 -1.57
CA PHE A 71 0.95 -6.21 -2.64
C PHE A 71 2.38 -6.53 -2.20
N ALA A 72 2.69 -6.35 -0.92
CA ALA A 72 4.00 -6.70 -0.37
C ALA A 72 4.28 -8.21 -0.33
N GLU A 73 3.25 -9.07 -0.52
CA GLU A 73 3.41 -10.52 -0.63
C GLU A 73 3.83 -10.99 -2.03
N ILE A 74 3.72 -10.10 -3.02
CA ILE A 74 4.15 -10.39 -4.38
C ILE A 74 5.68 -10.41 -4.43
N ASP A 75 6.23 -11.41 -5.10
CA ASP A 75 7.67 -11.62 -5.16
C ASP A 75 8.44 -10.38 -5.63
N GLY A 76 9.47 -10.00 -4.84
CA GLY A 76 10.29 -8.82 -5.07
C GLY A 76 9.62 -7.48 -4.76
N MET A 77 8.39 -7.46 -4.21
CA MET A 77 7.67 -6.21 -3.90
C MET A 77 7.80 -5.76 -2.45
N LYS A 78 8.15 -6.64 -1.52
CA LYS A 78 8.28 -6.33 -0.09
C LYS A 78 9.23 -5.16 0.18
N GLU A 79 10.37 -5.12 -0.49
CA GLU A 79 11.44 -4.14 -0.24
C GLU A 79 11.18 -2.77 -0.90
N ARG A 80 10.04 -2.61 -1.58
CA ARG A 80 9.65 -1.37 -2.24
C ARG A 80 8.21 -0.95 -1.97
N THR A 81 7.50 -1.67 -1.10
CA THR A 81 6.09 -1.39 -0.78
C THR A 81 5.94 -0.82 0.61
N ILE A 82 5.18 0.27 0.70
CA ILE A 82 4.61 0.77 1.95
C ILE A 82 3.15 0.38 1.93
N VAL A 83 2.75 -0.44 2.89
CA VAL A 83 1.34 -0.78 3.12
C VAL A 83 0.77 0.19 4.13
N VAL A 84 -0.37 0.79 3.83
CA VAL A 84 -1.14 1.61 4.77
C VAL A 84 -2.49 1.00 5.01
N ASP A 85 -2.92 1.02 6.25
CA ASP A 85 -4.19 0.47 6.70
C ASP A 85 -4.61 1.16 8.01
N GLY A 86 -5.76 0.79 8.58
CA GLY A 86 -6.23 1.39 9.82
C GLY A 86 -7.50 0.76 10.35
N PHE A 87 -7.96 1.31 11.46
CA PHE A 87 -9.10 0.79 12.18
C PHE A 87 -10.44 1.41 11.75
N SER A 88 -10.37 2.45 10.93
CA SER A 88 -11.54 3.25 10.57
C SER A 88 -12.64 2.47 9.87
N LYS A 89 -12.28 1.51 9.00
CA LYS A 89 -13.22 0.78 8.15
C LYS A 89 -13.54 -0.59 8.73
N SER A 90 -12.58 -1.46 8.81
CA SER A 90 -12.75 -2.85 9.26
C SER A 90 -13.30 -2.97 10.70
N TYR A 91 -13.03 -1.97 11.53
CA TYR A 91 -13.45 -1.95 12.93
C TYR A 91 -14.47 -0.84 13.24
N ALA A 92 -15.01 -0.17 12.22
CA ALA A 92 -15.96 0.95 12.37
C ALA A 92 -15.48 2.07 13.32
N MET A 93 -14.16 2.30 13.38
CA MET A 93 -13.52 3.23 14.32
C MET A 93 -13.10 4.54 13.64
N THR A 94 -13.95 5.12 12.82
CA THR A 94 -13.62 6.33 12.05
C THR A 94 -13.28 7.54 12.93
N GLY A 95 -13.94 7.69 14.08
CA GLY A 95 -13.72 8.78 15.02
C GLY A 95 -12.39 8.71 15.77
N TRP A 96 -11.79 7.54 15.91
CA TRP A 96 -10.56 7.34 16.67
C TRP A 96 -9.30 7.85 15.95
N ARG A 97 -9.37 8.06 14.66
CA ARG A 97 -8.26 8.56 13.81
C ARG A 97 -6.99 7.73 13.96
N LEU A 98 -7.13 6.41 14.01
CA LEU A 98 -6.02 5.46 14.14
C LEU A 98 -5.78 4.72 12.82
N GLY A 99 -4.53 4.66 12.42
CA GLY A 99 -4.04 3.88 11.29
C GLY A 99 -2.58 3.50 11.50
N TRP A 100 -2.07 2.71 10.60
CA TRP A 100 -0.70 2.23 10.64
C TRP A 100 -0.12 2.14 9.22
N ALA A 101 1.20 2.15 9.15
CA ALA A 101 1.95 1.91 7.93
C ALA A 101 3.08 0.94 8.19
N MET A 102 3.33 0.05 7.25
CA MET A 102 4.45 -0.89 7.27
C MET A 102 5.22 -0.80 5.95
N GLY A 103 6.54 -0.95 6.03
CA GLY A 103 7.37 -0.91 4.83
C GLY A 103 8.86 -1.07 5.15
N PRO A 104 9.74 -0.89 4.16
CA PRO A 104 11.18 -1.00 4.35
C PRO A 104 11.68 -0.08 5.47
N LYS A 105 12.49 -0.63 6.36
CA LYS A 105 12.95 0.05 7.60
C LYS A 105 13.52 1.45 7.34
N GLU A 106 14.37 1.59 6.35
CA GLU A 106 15.01 2.88 6.06
C GLU A 106 13.99 3.93 5.62
N LEU A 107 13.03 3.53 4.78
CA LEU A 107 11.97 4.43 4.34
C LEU A 107 11.05 4.83 5.50
N MET A 108 10.68 3.86 6.33
CA MET A 108 9.84 4.10 7.51
C MET A 108 10.50 5.04 8.52
N ARG A 109 11.83 5.01 8.68
CA ARG A 109 12.57 5.99 9.51
C ARG A 109 12.33 7.42 9.07
N HIS A 110 12.37 7.68 7.76
CA HIS A 110 12.13 9.01 7.20
C HIS A 110 10.67 9.44 7.35
N ILE A 111 9.73 8.54 7.08
CA ILE A 111 8.29 8.78 7.26
C ILE A 111 7.99 9.14 8.72
N CYS A 112 8.48 8.36 9.68
CA CYS A 112 8.30 8.62 11.10
C CYS A 112 8.91 9.98 11.51
N LYS A 113 10.07 10.36 10.97
CA LYS A 113 10.69 11.65 11.26
C LYS A 113 9.80 12.82 10.79
N ILE A 114 9.28 12.74 9.57
CA ILE A 114 8.39 13.77 9.01
C ILE A 114 7.08 13.81 9.80
N HIS A 115 6.50 12.66 10.09
CA HIS A 115 5.25 12.56 10.85
C HIS A 115 5.38 13.19 12.25
N ARG A 116 6.49 12.94 12.95
CA ARG A 116 6.79 13.58 14.25
C ARG A 116 6.83 15.11 14.16
N LEU A 117 7.46 15.62 13.11
CA LEU A 117 7.57 17.05 12.89
C LEU A 117 6.22 17.70 12.56
N ALA A 118 5.37 16.99 11.80
CA ALA A 118 4.09 17.51 11.34
C ALA A 118 2.97 17.42 12.40
N HIS A 119 2.99 16.41 13.27
CA HIS A 119 1.85 16.09 14.15
C HIS A 119 2.20 15.98 15.63
N GLY A 120 3.46 16.12 16.03
CA GLY A 120 3.90 16.06 17.44
C GLY A 120 3.67 14.70 18.13
N LEU A 121 3.07 13.74 17.46
CA LEU A 121 2.76 12.39 17.96
C LEU A 121 3.35 11.34 17.04
N CYS A 122 4.30 10.57 17.55
CA CYS A 122 4.72 9.35 16.89
C CYS A 122 4.48 8.15 17.80
N LEU A 123 3.65 7.24 17.38
CA LEU A 123 3.66 5.90 17.93
C LEU A 123 5.02 5.27 17.64
N ARG A 124 5.69 4.71 18.64
CA ARG A 124 7.01 4.06 18.48
C ARG A 124 6.90 2.94 17.44
N PRO A 125 7.89 2.77 16.56
CA PRO A 125 8.00 1.56 15.75
C PRO A 125 8.03 0.36 16.69
N GLN A 126 7.15 -0.61 16.49
CA GLN A 126 7.26 -1.89 17.20
C GLN A 126 8.60 -2.51 16.81
N GLY A 127 9.43 -2.85 17.81
CA GLY A 127 10.74 -3.50 17.62
C GLY A 127 11.97 -2.63 17.87
N ALA A 128 11.83 -1.38 18.30
CA ALA A 128 12.95 -0.64 18.87
C ALA A 128 13.08 -0.97 20.37
N HIS A 129 13.71 -2.07 20.69
CA HIS A 129 14.27 -2.27 22.02
C HIS A 129 15.50 -1.34 22.19
N PRO A 130 15.71 -0.79 23.43
CA PRO A 130 16.84 0.07 23.72
C PRO A 130 18.18 -0.60 23.47
#